data_30d4a7daa33dec99eefa127bcc48478d
#
_entry.id   30d4a7daa33dec99eefa127bcc48478d
#
_cell.length_a   1.000
_cell.length_b   1.000
_cell.length_c   1.000
_cell.angle_alpha   90.00
_cell.angle_beta   90.00
_cell.angle_gamma   90.00
#
_symmetry.space_group_name_H-M   'P 1'
#
loop_
_entity.id
_entity.type
_entity.pdbx_description
1 polymer ?
#
loop_
_entity_poly.entity_id
_entity_poly.type
_entity_poly.pdbx_seq_one_letter_code
_entity_poly.pdbx_strand_id
1 'polypeptide(L)'
;MKNMHIRYAALLLFVLLSASASSFAQTVLEQKINAISAIKEIRPLETSEFSEKYVTYFTQPLDHRHPEKGSFRQRVIVSHVGFDRPTVIVTEGYGAAYALRSQYREELSKLLNANMIFVEYRYFLESTPEPKDWQYLTAENSADDLHAITTAFKNIYPGKWIATGISKGGQTTLLYRTFYPDDVDISVPYVAPLCYGVEDGRHEPFLHKVSTPENRKKIEDFQLEALKRKATLLPRFEKYCTEKNYSFRAPIEEIYDYSVLEYSFALWQWGTPISSIPATTASDDEIFSHLLAISEPGYFTADSPNASFFVQAARELGYYGYAVSYTHLRAHETDSYL
;
A
#
# COMPACT_ATOMS: atom_id res chain seq x y z
N MET A 1 -49.38 3.50 -50.98
CA MET A 1 -47.95 3.37 -50.92
C MET A 1 -47.18 4.67 -50.54
N LYS A 2 -47.58 5.85 -51.08
CA LYS A 2 -46.87 7.13 -50.73
C LYS A 2 -46.92 7.52 -49.26
N ASN A 3 -47.98 7.21 -48.51
CA ASN A 3 -48.08 7.59 -47.07
C ASN A 3 -47.32 6.68 -46.09
N MET A 4 -46.88 5.52 -46.58
CA MET A 4 -46.08 4.59 -45.75
C MET A 4 -44.60 4.98 -45.69
N HIS A 5 -44.04 5.48 -46.79
CA HIS A 5 -42.67 5.96 -46.87
C HIS A 5 -42.41 7.24 -46.05
N ILE A 6 -43.41 8.12 -45.92
CA ILE A 6 -43.32 9.34 -45.10
C ILE A 6 -43.29 8.99 -43.60
N ARG A 7 -44.06 7.97 -43.18
CA ARG A 7 -44.04 7.50 -41.76
C ARG A 7 -42.72 6.85 -41.35
N TYR A 8 -42.09 6.09 -42.25
CA TYR A 8 -40.78 5.50 -42.00
C TYR A 8 -39.66 6.54 -42.01
N ALA A 9 -39.71 7.53 -42.87
CA ALA A 9 -38.76 8.64 -42.90
C ALA A 9 -38.86 9.51 -41.63
N ALA A 10 -40.05 9.78 -41.12
CA ALA A 10 -40.27 10.51 -39.89
C ALA A 10 -39.82 9.70 -38.65
N LEU A 11 -40.02 8.36 -38.64
CA LEU A 11 -39.55 7.48 -37.55
C LEU A 11 -38.01 7.35 -37.53
N LEU A 12 -37.36 7.27 -38.71
CA LEU A 12 -35.92 7.27 -38.85
C LEU A 12 -35.30 8.61 -38.42
N LEU A 13 -35.93 9.72 -38.71
CA LEU A 13 -35.47 11.05 -38.28
C LEU A 13 -35.62 11.23 -36.76
N PHE A 14 -36.67 10.66 -36.15
CA PHE A 14 -36.88 10.69 -34.71
C PHE A 14 -35.89 9.77 -33.94
N VAL A 15 -35.54 8.61 -34.53
CA VAL A 15 -34.51 7.70 -33.97
C VAL A 15 -33.12 8.29 -34.14
N LEU A 16 -32.81 9.03 -35.20
CA LEU A 16 -31.55 9.72 -35.39
C LEU A 16 -31.40 10.96 -34.48
N LEU A 17 -32.51 11.61 -34.10
CA LEU A 17 -32.51 12.74 -33.16
C LEU A 17 -32.45 12.29 -31.69
N SER A 18 -32.85 11.05 -31.37
CA SER A 18 -32.72 10.49 -30.02
C SER A 18 -31.36 9.86 -29.74
N ALA A 19 -30.47 9.74 -30.73
CA ALA A 19 -29.05 9.43 -30.58
C ALA A 19 -28.22 10.68 -30.33
N SER A 20 -28.79 11.72 -29.72
CA SER A 20 -28.03 12.79 -29.10
C SER A 20 -27.29 12.14 -27.90
N ALA A 21 -26.07 11.65 -28.12
CA ALA A 21 -25.16 11.39 -27.06
C ALA A 21 -25.19 12.63 -26.19
N SER A 22 -25.67 12.52 -24.96
CA SER A 22 -25.55 13.55 -23.94
C SER A 22 -24.05 13.77 -23.76
N SER A 23 -23.49 14.65 -24.56
CA SER A 23 -22.18 15.21 -24.30
C SER A 23 -22.33 15.99 -22.98
N PHE A 24 -22.13 15.32 -21.85
CA PHE A 24 -22.01 16.03 -20.59
C PHE A 24 -20.88 17.03 -20.78
N ALA A 25 -21.18 18.31 -20.68
CA ALA A 25 -20.15 19.33 -20.72
C ALA A 25 -19.13 19.02 -19.62
N GLN A 26 -17.83 18.98 -20.00
CA GLN A 26 -16.76 18.77 -19.04
C GLN A 26 -16.86 19.79 -17.91
N THR A 27 -16.67 19.34 -16.68
CA THR A 27 -16.65 20.24 -15.54
C THR A 27 -15.41 21.16 -15.59
N VAL A 28 -15.44 22.26 -14.85
CA VAL A 28 -14.27 23.17 -14.76
C VAL A 28 -13.05 22.43 -14.24
N LEU A 29 -13.24 21.53 -13.28
CA LEU A 29 -12.13 20.71 -12.75
C LEU A 29 -11.58 19.77 -13.82
N GLU A 30 -12.42 19.06 -14.53
CA GLU A 30 -12.00 18.14 -15.59
C GLU A 30 -11.21 18.88 -16.69
N GLN A 31 -11.66 20.09 -17.10
CA GLN A 31 -10.92 20.93 -18.05
C GLN A 31 -9.54 21.31 -17.54
N LYS A 32 -9.44 21.71 -16.26
CA LYS A 32 -8.15 22.06 -15.64
C LYS A 32 -7.21 20.87 -15.52
N ILE A 33 -7.73 19.68 -15.19
CA ILE A 33 -6.92 18.46 -15.12
C ILE A 33 -6.42 18.06 -16.51
N ASN A 34 -7.30 18.13 -17.54
CA ASN A 34 -6.92 17.85 -18.94
C ASN A 34 -5.87 18.83 -19.50
N ALA A 35 -5.76 20.01 -18.93
CA ALA A 35 -4.72 20.99 -19.31
C ALA A 35 -3.33 20.62 -18.75
N ILE A 36 -3.22 19.68 -17.81
CA ILE A 36 -1.93 19.16 -17.32
C ILE A 36 -1.35 18.22 -18.36
N SER A 37 -0.29 18.63 -19.05
CA SER A 37 0.30 17.87 -20.17
C SER A 37 0.78 16.46 -19.81
N ALA A 38 1.16 16.24 -18.54
CA ALA A 38 1.60 14.94 -18.03
C ALA A 38 0.44 13.96 -17.81
N ILE A 39 -0.81 14.42 -17.72
CA ILE A 39 -1.98 13.56 -17.58
C ILE A 39 -2.45 13.12 -18.96
N LYS A 40 -2.54 11.80 -19.18
CA LYS A 40 -2.95 11.23 -20.47
C LYS A 40 -4.34 10.60 -20.44
N GLU A 41 -4.84 10.33 -19.26
CA GLU A 41 -6.14 9.68 -19.07
C GLU A 41 -6.81 10.24 -17.81
N ILE A 42 -8.09 10.56 -17.91
CA ILE A 42 -8.96 10.95 -16.80
C ILE A 42 -10.28 10.20 -16.91
N ARG A 43 -10.73 9.65 -15.78
CA ARG A 43 -12.03 8.97 -15.68
C ARG A 43 -12.75 9.43 -14.41
N PRO A 44 -14.03 9.82 -14.49
CA PRO A 44 -14.82 10.15 -13.33
C PRO A 44 -15.02 8.91 -12.44
N LEU A 45 -15.09 9.13 -11.14
CA LEU A 45 -15.42 8.14 -10.13
C LEU A 45 -16.64 8.59 -9.36
N GLU A 46 -17.47 7.63 -8.97
CA GLU A 46 -18.56 7.89 -8.04
C GLU A 46 -17.97 8.31 -6.67
N THR A 47 -18.63 9.25 -6.01
CA THR A 47 -18.25 9.72 -4.69
C THR A 47 -19.48 10.17 -3.87
N SER A 48 -19.46 9.81 -2.58
CA SER A 48 -20.41 10.32 -1.58
C SER A 48 -19.77 11.39 -0.67
N GLU A 49 -18.45 11.59 -0.78
CA GLU A 49 -17.65 12.40 0.14
C GLU A 49 -17.15 13.71 -0.47
N PHE A 50 -17.18 13.83 -1.79
CA PHE A 50 -16.64 14.98 -2.52
C PHE A 50 -17.65 15.49 -3.56
N SER A 51 -17.46 16.71 -4.04
CA SER A 51 -18.28 17.24 -5.15
C SER A 51 -17.95 16.56 -6.47
N GLU A 52 -16.66 16.24 -6.69
CA GLU A 52 -16.18 15.53 -7.88
C GLU A 52 -15.00 14.63 -7.47
N LYS A 53 -14.86 13.50 -8.17
CA LYS A 53 -13.75 12.59 -7.99
C LYS A 53 -13.32 11.99 -9.32
N TYR A 54 -12.01 11.91 -9.53
CA TYR A 54 -11.43 11.37 -10.77
C TYR A 54 -10.28 10.44 -10.46
N VAL A 55 -10.11 9.39 -11.27
CA VAL A 55 -8.83 8.71 -11.40
C VAL A 55 -8.13 9.25 -12.63
N THR A 56 -6.85 9.57 -12.48
CA THR A 56 -5.98 10.08 -13.54
C THR A 56 -4.71 9.26 -13.61
N TYR A 57 -4.05 9.28 -14.78
CA TYR A 57 -2.75 8.66 -14.97
C TYR A 57 -1.73 9.70 -15.40
N PHE A 58 -0.80 9.94 -14.49
CA PHE A 58 0.29 10.89 -14.68
C PHE A 58 1.48 10.18 -15.35
N THR A 59 2.04 10.75 -16.39
CA THR A 59 3.24 10.23 -17.03
C THR A 59 4.46 10.66 -16.23
N GLN A 60 5.17 9.69 -15.65
CA GLN A 60 6.38 9.92 -14.86
C GLN A 60 7.59 9.32 -15.57
N PRO A 61 8.77 9.97 -15.50
CA PRO A 61 10.02 9.34 -15.91
C PRO A 61 10.34 8.11 -15.05
N LEU A 62 10.96 7.10 -15.62
CA LEU A 62 11.58 6.02 -14.84
C LEU A 62 12.65 6.57 -13.90
N ASP A 63 13.48 7.44 -14.45
CA ASP A 63 14.57 8.15 -13.77
C ASP A 63 14.39 9.66 -14.04
N HIS A 64 14.10 10.43 -13.01
CA HIS A 64 13.87 11.87 -13.15
C HIS A 64 15.14 12.64 -13.52
N ARG A 65 16.32 12.10 -13.20
CA ARG A 65 17.61 12.66 -13.63
C ARG A 65 17.94 12.35 -15.09
N HIS A 66 17.35 11.27 -15.62
CA HIS A 66 17.57 10.76 -16.97
C HIS A 66 16.24 10.42 -17.66
N PRO A 67 15.39 11.41 -17.99
CA PRO A 67 14.05 11.20 -18.55
C PRO A 67 14.05 10.42 -19.87
N GLU A 68 15.16 10.43 -20.60
CA GLU A 68 15.35 9.70 -21.87
C GLU A 68 15.35 8.18 -21.69
N LYS A 69 15.49 7.66 -20.46
CA LYS A 69 15.46 6.22 -20.17
C LYS A 69 14.07 5.61 -20.23
N GLY A 70 13.05 6.43 -20.39
CA GLY A 70 11.67 5.99 -20.53
C GLY A 70 10.75 6.52 -19.44
N SER A 71 9.49 6.16 -19.55
CA SER A 71 8.45 6.62 -18.63
C SER A 71 7.47 5.51 -18.28
N PHE A 72 6.71 5.72 -17.22
CA PHE A 72 5.60 4.87 -16.83
C PHE A 72 4.38 5.75 -16.53
N ARG A 73 3.22 5.12 -16.38
CA ARG A 73 2.01 5.79 -15.94
C ARG A 73 1.82 5.58 -14.44
N GLN A 74 1.57 6.66 -13.71
CA GLN A 74 1.30 6.63 -12.27
C GLN A 74 -0.14 7.00 -12.00
N ARG A 75 -0.85 6.18 -11.24
CA ARG A 75 -2.23 6.43 -10.85
C ARG A 75 -2.31 7.51 -9.78
N VAL A 76 -3.12 8.53 -10.04
CA VAL A 76 -3.41 9.62 -9.12
C VAL A 76 -4.92 9.80 -9.00
N ILE A 77 -5.44 9.80 -7.78
CA ILE A 77 -6.86 10.02 -7.54
C ILE A 77 -7.05 11.44 -7.05
N VAL A 78 -7.86 12.20 -7.78
CA VAL A 78 -8.18 13.60 -7.51
C VAL A 78 -9.58 13.67 -6.94
N SER A 79 -9.74 14.22 -5.75
CA SER A 79 -11.03 14.40 -5.06
C SER A 79 -11.22 15.86 -4.69
N HIS A 80 -12.29 16.46 -5.19
CA HIS A 80 -12.50 17.90 -5.16
C HIS A 80 -13.57 18.32 -4.16
N VAL A 81 -13.26 19.34 -3.38
CA VAL A 81 -14.21 20.05 -2.52
C VAL A 81 -14.43 21.48 -3.03
N GLY A 82 -13.36 22.17 -3.44
CA GLY A 82 -13.39 23.54 -3.93
C GLY A 82 -12.01 24.09 -4.24
N PHE A 83 -11.91 25.02 -5.20
CA PHE A 83 -10.62 25.59 -5.64
C PHE A 83 -9.94 26.45 -4.58
N ASP A 84 -10.70 27.01 -3.65
CA ASP A 84 -10.26 27.85 -2.53
C ASP A 84 -9.94 27.05 -1.26
N ARG A 85 -10.16 25.72 -1.30
CA ARG A 85 -9.96 24.84 -0.14
C ARG A 85 -8.49 24.38 -0.06
N PRO A 86 -7.99 24.05 1.15
CA PRO A 86 -6.69 23.41 1.27
C PRO A 86 -6.67 22.06 0.54
N THR A 87 -5.48 21.57 0.26
CA THR A 87 -5.28 20.29 -0.42
C THR A 87 -4.42 19.36 0.43
N VAL A 88 -4.90 18.14 0.64
CA VAL A 88 -4.15 17.06 1.27
C VAL A 88 -3.61 16.17 0.17
N ILE A 89 -2.27 16.07 0.07
CA ILE A 89 -1.61 15.06 -0.76
C ILE A 89 -1.31 13.84 0.12
N VAL A 90 -1.90 12.70 -0.25
CA VAL A 90 -1.66 11.42 0.41
C VAL A 90 -0.51 10.72 -0.30
N THR A 91 0.63 10.66 0.41
CA THR A 91 1.86 10.04 -0.07
C THR A 91 1.85 8.55 0.29
N GLU A 92 1.10 7.77 -0.50
CA GLU A 92 0.98 6.33 -0.27
C GLU A 92 2.34 5.64 -0.35
N GLY A 93 2.50 4.54 0.36
CA GLY A 93 3.69 3.69 0.27
C GLY A 93 3.49 2.43 -0.57
N TYR A 94 2.25 2.19 -0.99
CA TYR A 94 1.79 0.96 -1.63
C TYR A 94 0.79 1.26 -2.75
N GLY A 95 -0.08 0.31 -3.05
CA GLY A 95 -1.15 0.48 -4.04
C GLY A 95 -2.33 1.28 -3.51
N ALA A 96 -2.94 2.09 -4.37
CA ALA A 96 -4.02 3.02 -4.04
C ALA A 96 -5.44 2.51 -4.41
N ALA A 97 -5.62 1.22 -4.64
CA ALA A 97 -6.93 0.69 -5.10
C ALA A 97 -8.08 1.00 -4.13
N TYR A 98 -7.83 1.01 -2.82
CA TYR A 98 -8.85 1.30 -1.82
C TYR A 98 -9.34 2.76 -1.86
N ALA A 99 -8.52 3.68 -2.35
CA ALA A 99 -8.90 5.09 -2.50
C ALA A 99 -9.87 5.33 -3.66
N LEU A 100 -10.07 4.34 -4.55
CA LEU A 100 -11.08 4.42 -5.63
C LEU A 100 -12.52 4.34 -5.11
N ARG A 101 -12.73 3.76 -3.92
CA ARG A 101 -14.08 3.57 -3.35
C ARG A 101 -14.80 4.91 -3.17
N SER A 102 -16.10 4.93 -3.42
CA SER A 102 -16.94 6.14 -3.40
C SER A 102 -16.93 6.85 -2.05
N GLN A 103 -16.90 6.09 -0.95
CA GLN A 103 -16.93 6.59 0.43
C GLN A 103 -15.55 6.84 1.04
N TYR A 104 -14.46 6.62 0.27
CA TYR A 104 -13.12 6.84 0.82
C TYR A 104 -12.80 8.32 0.89
N ARG A 105 -12.46 8.79 2.08
CA ARG A 105 -11.90 10.11 2.37
C ARG A 105 -10.87 9.98 3.48
N GLU A 106 -9.67 10.50 3.24
CA GLU A 106 -8.60 10.51 4.23
C GLU A 106 -8.95 11.45 5.40
N GLU A 107 -8.46 11.13 6.62
CA GLU A 107 -8.81 11.79 7.87
C GLU A 107 -8.61 13.30 7.84
N LEU A 108 -7.40 13.77 7.44
CA LEU A 108 -7.11 15.21 7.40
C LEU A 108 -7.92 15.93 6.33
N SER A 109 -8.16 15.29 5.19
CA SER A 109 -9.07 15.81 4.16
C SER A 109 -10.47 16.01 4.72
N LYS A 110 -10.95 15.09 5.55
CA LYS A 110 -12.26 15.19 6.21
C LYS A 110 -12.28 16.28 7.26
N LEU A 111 -11.31 16.30 8.16
CA LEU A 111 -11.22 17.26 9.26
C LEU A 111 -11.10 18.71 8.78
N LEU A 112 -10.31 18.93 7.71
CA LEU A 112 -10.05 20.26 7.15
C LEU A 112 -11.02 20.67 6.05
N ASN A 113 -11.95 19.78 5.68
CA ASN A 113 -12.78 19.93 4.49
C ASN A 113 -11.93 20.31 3.26
N ALA A 114 -10.90 19.53 3.00
CA ALA A 114 -9.86 19.77 2.01
C ALA A 114 -10.06 18.91 0.75
N ASN A 115 -9.54 19.40 -0.39
CA ASN A 115 -9.31 18.56 -1.55
C ASN A 115 -8.34 17.41 -1.20
N MET A 116 -8.35 16.32 -1.97
CA MET A 116 -7.44 15.21 -1.77
C MET A 116 -6.80 14.81 -3.09
N ILE A 117 -5.47 14.76 -3.11
CA ILE A 117 -4.67 14.16 -4.18
C ILE A 117 -4.03 12.90 -3.61
N PHE A 118 -4.49 11.73 -4.05
CA PHE A 118 -4.00 10.46 -3.56
C PHE A 118 -3.09 9.83 -4.61
N VAL A 119 -1.82 9.59 -4.26
CA VAL A 119 -0.79 9.14 -5.21
C VAL A 119 -0.45 7.68 -4.94
N GLU A 120 -0.70 6.80 -5.91
CA GLU A 120 -0.21 5.42 -5.85
C GLU A 120 1.31 5.41 -5.96
N TYR A 121 1.97 4.64 -5.10
CA TYR A 121 3.42 4.58 -5.10
C TYR A 121 3.94 3.87 -6.36
N ARG A 122 5.07 4.34 -6.92
CA ARG A 122 5.70 3.68 -8.07
C ARG A 122 5.97 2.20 -7.77
N TYR A 123 5.85 1.32 -8.78
CA TYR A 123 5.98 -0.14 -8.72
C TYR A 123 4.86 -0.87 -7.98
N PHE A 124 3.73 -0.20 -7.71
CA PHE A 124 2.54 -0.84 -7.17
C PHE A 124 1.38 -0.79 -8.17
N LEU A 125 0.66 -1.90 -8.24
CA LEU A 125 -0.54 -2.06 -9.07
C LEU A 125 -0.39 -1.43 -10.47
N GLU A 126 -1.25 -0.45 -10.81
CA GLU A 126 -1.23 0.21 -12.12
C GLU A 126 -0.09 1.21 -12.31
N SER A 127 0.64 1.53 -11.23
CA SER A 127 1.83 2.38 -11.25
C SER A 127 3.14 1.57 -11.38
N THR A 128 3.04 0.34 -11.87
CA THR A 128 4.20 -0.52 -12.12
C THR A 128 4.75 -0.29 -13.53
N PRO A 129 6.04 0.09 -13.68
CA PRO A 129 6.68 0.17 -15.00
C PRO A 129 6.81 -1.20 -15.67
N GLU A 130 6.73 -1.21 -17.00
CA GLU A 130 7.04 -2.39 -17.81
C GLU A 130 8.11 -2.05 -18.87
N PRO A 131 9.24 -2.77 -18.93
CA PRO A 131 9.64 -3.86 -18.02
C PRO A 131 9.95 -3.38 -16.61
N LYS A 132 9.76 -4.27 -15.62
CA LYS A 132 9.99 -3.98 -14.22
C LYS A 132 11.50 -3.99 -13.90
N ASP A 133 12.13 -2.84 -13.92
CA ASP A 133 13.54 -2.66 -13.56
C ASP A 133 13.66 -1.98 -12.19
N TRP A 134 14.10 -2.74 -11.21
CA TRP A 134 14.19 -2.31 -9.82
C TRP A 134 15.20 -1.18 -9.57
N GLN A 135 16.11 -0.88 -10.50
CA GLN A 135 17.10 0.20 -10.31
C GLN A 135 16.45 1.58 -10.13
N TYR A 136 15.24 1.78 -10.69
CA TYR A 136 14.52 3.05 -10.60
C TYR A 136 13.54 3.11 -9.42
N LEU A 137 13.39 2.04 -8.64
CA LEU A 137 12.63 2.06 -7.40
C LEU A 137 13.51 2.63 -6.28
N THR A 138 13.63 3.95 -6.25
CA THR A 138 14.42 4.69 -5.26
C THR A 138 13.57 5.68 -4.48
N ALA A 139 14.03 6.04 -3.29
CA ALA A 139 13.40 7.07 -2.45
C ALA A 139 13.38 8.43 -3.16
N GLU A 140 14.47 8.78 -3.84
CA GLU A 140 14.61 10.02 -4.59
C GLU A 140 13.60 10.09 -5.75
N ASN A 141 13.58 9.10 -6.66
CA ASN A 141 12.61 9.06 -7.75
C ASN A 141 11.16 9.09 -7.25
N SER A 142 10.89 8.50 -6.08
CA SER A 142 9.55 8.51 -5.48
C SER A 142 9.16 9.91 -4.96
N ALA A 143 10.13 10.65 -4.43
CA ALA A 143 9.95 12.04 -4.03
C ALA A 143 9.78 12.96 -5.25
N ASP A 144 10.54 12.71 -6.32
CA ASP A 144 10.45 13.44 -7.59
C ASP A 144 9.07 13.26 -8.24
N ASP A 145 8.48 12.06 -8.17
CA ASP A 145 7.10 11.82 -8.61
C ASP A 145 6.11 12.72 -7.88
N LEU A 146 6.22 12.80 -6.55
CA LEU A 146 5.34 13.63 -5.73
C LEU A 146 5.53 15.11 -6.02
N HIS A 147 6.77 15.55 -6.23
CA HIS A 147 7.12 16.91 -6.62
C HIS A 147 6.47 17.30 -7.96
N ALA A 148 6.60 16.46 -8.96
CA ALA A 148 6.00 16.68 -10.27
C ALA A 148 4.47 16.82 -10.19
N ILE A 149 3.81 15.93 -9.45
CA ILE A 149 2.36 15.97 -9.23
C ILE A 149 1.96 17.23 -8.46
N THR A 150 2.63 17.53 -7.35
CA THR A 150 2.32 18.71 -6.53
C THR A 150 2.47 19.99 -7.33
N THR A 151 3.56 20.14 -8.07
CA THR A 151 3.81 21.31 -8.93
C THR A 151 2.70 21.49 -9.97
N ALA A 152 2.28 20.40 -10.63
CA ALA A 152 1.21 20.47 -11.62
C ALA A 152 -0.14 20.86 -11.01
N PHE A 153 -0.50 20.28 -9.86
CA PHE A 153 -1.80 20.52 -9.22
C PHE A 153 -1.86 21.84 -8.43
N LYS A 154 -0.74 22.45 -8.03
CA LYS A 154 -0.72 23.79 -7.43
C LYS A 154 -1.31 24.85 -8.35
N ASN A 155 -1.26 24.66 -9.67
CA ASN A 155 -1.93 25.55 -10.64
C ASN A 155 -3.46 25.43 -10.59
N ILE A 156 -3.99 24.32 -10.06
CA ILE A 156 -5.43 24.13 -9.86
C ILE A 156 -5.83 24.53 -8.44
N TYR A 157 -5.01 24.19 -7.45
CA TYR A 157 -5.24 24.39 -6.03
C TYR A 157 -4.14 25.26 -5.42
N PRO A 158 -4.26 26.60 -5.49
CA PRO A 158 -3.22 27.53 -5.02
C PRO A 158 -3.18 27.69 -3.50
N GLY A 159 -4.11 27.08 -2.78
CA GLY A 159 -4.22 27.16 -1.30
C GLY A 159 -3.11 26.43 -0.56
N LYS A 160 -3.34 26.20 0.75
CA LYS A 160 -2.41 25.45 1.60
C LYS A 160 -2.37 23.96 1.25
N TRP A 161 -1.17 23.39 1.31
CA TRP A 161 -0.91 21.97 1.05
C TRP A 161 -0.42 21.23 2.28
N ILE A 162 -0.99 20.06 2.52
CA ILE A 162 -0.63 19.17 3.62
C ILE A 162 -0.26 17.82 3.01
N ALA A 163 0.95 17.31 3.31
CA ALA A 163 1.33 15.95 2.97
C ALA A 163 1.07 15.02 4.14
N THR A 164 0.50 13.86 3.88
CA THR A 164 0.23 12.85 4.90
C THR A 164 0.34 11.44 4.34
N GLY A 165 0.60 10.48 5.22
CA GLY A 165 0.65 9.06 4.90
C GLY A 165 0.81 8.23 6.16
N ILE A 166 0.48 6.95 6.07
CA ILE A 166 0.50 6.01 7.20
C ILE A 166 1.56 4.94 6.95
N SER A 167 2.34 4.57 7.99
CA SER A 167 3.36 3.52 7.92
C SER A 167 4.40 3.84 6.82
N LYS A 168 4.57 3.00 5.82
CA LYS A 168 5.44 3.31 4.66
C LYS A 168 5.00 4.60 3.95
N GLY A 169 3.70 4.90 3.88
CA GLY A 169 3.21 6.19 3.38
C GLY A 169 3.68 7.36 4.25
N GLY A 170 3.71 7.19 5.58
CA GLY A 170 4.32 8.15 6.50
C GLY A 170 5.82 8.32 6.27
N GLN A 171 6.54 7.23 6.04
CA GLN A 171 7.96 7.28 5.63
C GLN A 171 8.14 8.04 4.31
N THR A 172 7.26 7.80 3.33
CA THR A 172 7.24 8.55 2.07
C THR A 172 7.01 10.05 2.32
N THR A 173 6.11 10.42 3.26
CA THR A 173 5.91 11.83 3.67
C THR A 173 7.20 12.45 4.20
N LEU A 174 7.97 11.73 5.03
CA LEU A 174 9.25 12.22 5.57
C LEU A 174 10.29 12.39 4.47
N LEU A 175 10.44 11.39 3.59
CA LEU A 175 11.35 11.45 2.44
C LEU A 175 10.98 12.61 1.52
N TYR A 176 9.70 12.74 1.17
CA TYR A 176 9.21 13.85 0.35
C TYR A 176 9.55 15.21 0.96
N ARG A 177 9.31 15.41 2.24
CA ARG A 177 9.69 16.66 2.94
C ARG A 177 11.19 16.89 2.93
N THR A 178 12.00 15.83 2.99
CA THR A 178 13.47 15.94 3.00
C THR A 178 14.01 16.38 1.66
N PHE A 179 13.50 15.82 0.55
CA PHE A 179 13.93 16.16 -0.80
C PHE A 179 13.33 17.50 -1.28
N TYR A 180 12.07 17.78 -0.91
CA TYR A 180 11.29 18.94 -1.36
C TYR A 180 10.66 19.69 -0.17
N PRO A 181 11.46 20.42 0.61
CA PRO A 181 11.00 21.04 1.87
C PRO A 181 9.91 22.10 1.67
N ASP A 182 9.85 22.74 0.48
CA ASP A 182 8.95 23.85 0.20
C ASP A 182 7.69 23.46 -0.60
N ASP A 183 7.54 22.18 -0.93
CA ASP A 183 6.42 21.71 -1.75
C ASP A 183 5.09 21.74 -1.00
N VAL A 184 5.11 21.50 0.30
CA VAL A 184 3.91 21.54 1.14
C VAL A 184 4.15 22.37 2.39
N ASP A 185 3.08 23.00 2.91
CA ASP A 185 3.17 23.81 4.12
C ASP A 185 3.36 22.95 5.38
N ILE A 186 2.68 21.79 5.43
CA ILE A 186 2.64 20.91 6.60
C ILE A 186 2.88 19.47 6.16
N SER A 187 3.61 18.72 6.97
CA SER A 187 3.76 17.27 6.83
C SER A 187 3.30 16.57 8.09
N VAL A 188 2.41 15.57 7.93
CA VAL A 188 1.82 14.79 9.02
C VAL A 188 2.07 13.30 8.75
N PRO A 189 3.26 12.79 9.08
CA PRO A 189 3.59 11.38 8.89
C PRO A 189 3.04 10.56 10.06
N TYR A 190 2.07 9.68 9.82
CA TYR A 190 1.54 8.77 10.82
C TYR A 190 2.39 7.51 10.91
N VAL A 191 2.83 7.16 12.12
CA VAL A 191 3.58 5.93 12.46
C VAL A 191 4.64 5.58 11.41
N ALA A 192 5.36 6.60 10.96
CA ALA A 192 6.36 6.51 9.90
C ALA A 192 7.61 5.76 10.40
N PRO A 193 7.95 4.58 9.84
CA PRO A 193 9.17 3.89 10.23
C PRO A 193 10.39 4.63 9.69
N LEU A 194 11.40 4.79 10.55
CA LEU A 194 12.72 5.31 10.17
C LEU A 194 13.78 4.31 10.62
N CYS A 195 14.22 3.46 9.70
CA CYS A 195 15.25 2.47 9.96
C CYS A 195 16.64 3.07 9.75
N TYR A 196 17.62 2.60 10.54
CA TYR A 196 19.04 3.03 10.49
C TYR A 196 19.93 2.07 9.71
N GLY A 197 19.37 0.99 9.19
CA GLY A 197 20.06 -0.02 8.39
C GLY A 197 19.09 -0.97 7.74
N VAL A 198 19.62 -1.88 6.92
CA VAL A 198 18.84 -2.90 6.22
C VAL A 198 18.05 -3.75 7.21
N GLU A 199 18.68 -4.16 8.31
CA GLU A 199 18.04 -4.77 9.45
C GLU A 199 18.23 -3.85 10.66
N ASP A 200 17.14 -3.24 11.11
CA ASP A 200 17.19 -2.30 12.24
C ASP A 200 17.08 -3.06 13.57
N GLY A 201 18.20 -3.19 14.27
CA GLY A 201 18.28 -3.92 15.53
C GLY A 201 17.53 -3.31 16.73
N ARG A 202 16.84 -2.17 16.56
CA ARG A 202 16.04 -1.55 17.64
C ARG A 202 14.71 -2.26 17.89
N HIS A 203 14.23 -3.05 16.94
CA HIS A 203 12.95 -3.76 17.08
C HIS A 203 13.01 -4.84 18.16
N GLU A 204 14.08 -5.62 18.23
CA GLU A 204 14.28 -6.65 19.25
C GLU A 204 14.24 -6.10 20.68
N PRO A 205 15.04 -5.07 21.06
CA PRO A 205 14.94 -4.46 22.37
C PRO A 205 13.55 -3.91 22.71
N PHE A 206 12.78 -3.50 21.72
CA PHE A 206 11.39 -3.09 21.91
C PHE A 206 10.50 -4.28 22.27
N LEU A 207 10.58 -5.39 21.51
CA LEU A 207 9.81 -6.61 21.78
C LEU A 207 10.09 -7.17 23.17
N HIS A 208 11.35 -7.06 23.65
CA HIS A 208 11.74 -7.47 25.02
C HIS A 208 11.20 -6.57 26.13
N LYS A 209 10.63 -5.39 25.80
CA LYS A 209 10.13 -4.40 26.78
C LYS A 209 8.65 -4.12 26.67
N VAL A 210 8.04 -4.37 25.50
CA VAL A 210 6.63 -4.06 25.28
C VAL A 210 5.73 -4.87 26.21
N SER A 211 4.68 -4.25 26.75
CA SER A 211 3.69 -4.89 27.62
C SER A 211 4.29 -5.45 28.94
N THR A 212 3.62 -6.45 29.53
CA THR A 212 4.08 -7.11 30.77
C THR A 212 4.99 -8.32 30.49
N PRO A 213 5.84 -8.72 31.45
CA PRO A 213 6.64 -9.94 31.31
C PRO A 213 5.82 -11.18 31.01
N GLU A 214 4.64 -11.31 31.66
CA GLU A 214 3.73 -12.45 31.49
C GLU A 214 3.20 -12.51 30.05
N ASN A 215 2.84 -11.37 29.47
CA ASN A 215 2.36 -11.29 28.10
C ASN A 215 3.46 -11.65 27.09
N ARG A 216 4.68 -11.13 27.29
CA ARG A 216 5.83 -11.47 26.45
C ARG A 216 6.15 -12.97 26.52
N LYS A 217 6.17 -13.52 27.76
CA LYS A 217 6.39 -14.95 27.95
C LYS A 217 5.33 -15.81 27.25
N LYS A 218 4.06 -15.40 27.26
CA LYS A 218 3.00 -16.14 26.57
C LYS A 218 3.22 -16.17 25.06
N ILE A 219 3.71 -15.09 24.47
CA ILE A 219 4.06 -15.02 23.04
C ILE A 219 5.24 -15.95 22.74
N GLU A 220 6.31 -15.86 23.53
CA GLU A 220 7.52 -16.69 23.39
C GLU A 220 7.17 -18.18 23.55
N ASP A 221 6.41 -18.54 24.58
CA ASP A 221 5.98 -19.93 24.83
C ASP A 221 5.19 -20.49 23.63
N PHE A 222 4.34 -19.68 22.99
CA PHE A 222 3.62 -20.07 21.78
C PHE A 222 4.57 -20.30 20.60
N GLN A 223 5.51 -19.37 20.35
CA GLN A 223 6.50 -19.50 19.27
C GLN A 223 7.38 -20.76 19.47
N LEU A 224 7.87 -20.98 20.69
CA LEU A 224 8.63 -22.18 21.04
C LEU A 224 7.83 -23.46 20.85
N GLU A 225 6.56 -23.47 21.23
CA GLU A 225 5.70 -24.63 21.06
C GLU A 225 5.42 -24.93 19.58
N ALA A 226 5.21 -23.88 18.76
CA ALA A 226 5.07 -24.03 17.29
C ALA A 226 6.33 -24.63 16.67
N LEU A 227 7.54 -24.18 17.10
CA LEU A 227 8.80 -24.76 16.63
C LEU A 227 8.99 -26.21 17.11
N LYS A 228 8.73 -26.53 18.37
CA LYS A 228 8.82 -27.91 18.90
C LYS A 228 7.93 -28.88 18.13
N ARG A 229 6.75 -28.44 17.72
CA ARG A 229 5.82 -29.24 16.92
C ARG A 229 6.08 -29.17 15.42
N LYS A 230 7.18 -28.60 14.96
CA LYS A 230 7.49 -28.44 13.54
C LYS A 230 7.34 -29.76 12.76
N ALA A 231 7.78 -30.88 13.31
CA ALA A 231 7.68 -32.17 12.68
C ALA A 231 6.22 -32.58 12.33
N THR A 232 5.24 -32.15 13.10
CA THR A 232 3.80 -32.43 12.86
C THR A 232 3.09 -31.30 12.14
N LEU A 233 3.52 -30.06 12.33
CA LEU A 233 2.87 -28.87 11.75
C LEU A 233 3.38 -28.53 10.34
N LEU A 234 4.65 -28.81 10.02
CA LEU A 234 5.23 -28.51 8.70
C LEU A 234 4.50 -29.20 7.54
N PRO A 235 4.14 -30.52 7.60
CA PRO A 235 3.36 -31.13 6.54
C PRO A 235 1.99 -30.49 6.32
N ARG A 236 1.36 -29.96 7.38
CA ARG A 236 0.09 -29.23 7.29
C ARG A 236 0.30 -27.86 6.66
N PHE A 237 1.41 -27.21 6.97
CA PHE A 237 1.81 -25.91 6.41
C PHE A 237 2.10 -26.03 4.90
N GLU A 238 2.82 -27.05 4.49
CA GLU A 238 3.06 -27.36 3.07
C GLU A 238 1.76 -27.59 2.31
N LYS A 239 0.86 -28.38 2.88
CA LYS A 239 -0.46 -28.63 2.31
C LYS A 239 -1.26 -27.32 2.18
N TYR A 240 -1.30 -26.51 3.22
CA TYR A 240 -1.97 -25.19 3.20
C TYR A 240 -1.41 -24.30 2.10
N CYS A 241 -0.08 -24.16 2.01
CA CYS A 241 0.57 -23.34 0.99
C CYS A 241 0.28 -23.84 -0.43
N THR A 242 0.25 -25.17 -0.62
CA THR A 242 -0.09 -25.80 -1.89
C THR A 242 -1.54 -25.50 -2.30
N GLU A 243 -2.49 -25.65 -1.38
CA GLU A 243 -3.91 -25.36 -1.62
C GLU A 243 -4.15 -23.87 -1.95
N LYS A 244 -3.32 -22.97 -1.43
CA LYS A 244 -3.32 -21.54 -1.73
C LYS A 244 -2.56 -21.17 -3.00
N ASN A 245 -1.88 -22.12 -3.64
CA ASN A 245 -0.98 -21.91 -4.78
C ASN A 245 0.15 -20.92 -4.46
N TYR A 246 0.67 -20.92 -3.23
CA TYR A 246 1.79 -20.08 -2.85
C TYR A 246 3.09 -20.61 -3.42
N SER A 247 3.93 -19.71 -3.94
CA SER A 247 5.30 -20.00 -4.36
C SER A 247 6.27 -19.13 -3.55
N PHE A 248 7.39 -19.70 -3.15
CA PHE A 248 8.39 -19.01 -2.32
C PHE A 248 9.77 -19.06 -2.99
N ARG A 249 10.65 -18.14 -2.61
CA ARG A 249 12.05 -18.11 -3.05
C ARG A 249 12.99 -18.85 -2.09
N ALA A 250 12.50 -19.19 -0.90
CA ALA A 250 13.21 -19.96 0.11
C ALA A 250 12.54 -21.33 0.29
N PRO A 251 13.24 -22.33 0.88
CA PRO A 251 12.65 -23.61 1.24
C PRO A 251 11.44 -23.45 2.18
N ILE A 252 10.48 -24.35 2.06
CA ILE A 252 9.23 -24.29 2.83
C ILE A 252 9.46 -24.36 4.33
N GLU A 253 10.47 -25.10 4.76
CA GLU A 253 10.88 -25.20 6.17
C GLU A 253 11.36 -23.86 6.72
N GLU A 254 12.05 -23.08 5.90
CA GLU A 254 12.51 -21.74 6.26
C GLU A 254 11.33 -20.74 6.29
N ILE A 255 10.38 -20.86 5.37
CA ILE A 255 9.15 -20.06 5.39
C ILE A 255 8.31 -20.35 6.64
N TYR A 256 8.26 -21.60 7.08
CA TYR A 256 7.62 -21.96 8.35
C TYR A 256 8.29 -21.25 9.52
N ASP A 257 9.63 -21.31 9.61
CA ASP A 257 10.39 -20.65 10.64
C ASP A 257 10.15 -19.12 10.61
N TYR A 258 10.17 -18.50 9.43
CA TYR A 258 9.85 -17.08 9.28
C TYR A 258 8.41 -16.75 9.72
N SER A 259 7.44 -17.61 9.43
CA SER A 259 6.07 -17.41 9.92
C SER A 259 5.99 -17.44 11.44
N VAL A 260 6.77 -18.31 12.10
CA VAL A 260 6.84 -18.34 13.57
C VAL A 260 7.57 -17.11 14.12
N LEU A 261 8.62 -16.62 13.46
CA LEU A 261 9.36 -15.43 13.87
C LEU A 261 8.55 -14.15 13.70
N GLU A 262 7.82 -14.03 12.58
CA GLU A 262 6.93 -12.89 12.30
C GLU A 262 5.78 -12.78 13.31
N TYR A 263 5.41 -13.87 13.96
CA TYR A 263 4.26 -13.93 14.85
C TYR A 263 4.24 -12.82 15.92
N SER A 264 5.38 -12.56 16.58
CA SER A 264 5.46 -11.51 17.61
C SER A 264 5.29 -10.10 17.04
N PHE A 265 5.81 -9.84 15.84
CA PHE A 265 5.66 -8.55 15.15
C PHE A 265 4.20 -8.33 14.70
N ALA A 266 3.65 -9.30 14.00
CA ALA A 266 2.27 -9.24 13.51
C ALA A 266 1.24 -9.14 14.63
N LEU A 267 1.42 -9.90 15.73
CA LEU A 267 0.54 -9.87 16.89
C LEU A 267 0.41 -8.47 17.49
N TRP A 268 1.55 -7.79 17.71
CA TRP A 268 1.54 -6.44 18.25
C TRP A 268 1.05 -5.41 17.25
N GLN A 269 1.46 -5.51 15.99
CA GLN A 269 1.06 -4.57 14.95
C GLN A 269 -0.46 -4.52 14.75
N TRP A 270 -1.11 -5.67 14.77
CA TRP A 270 -2.55 -5.77 14.53
C TRP A 270 -3.39 -5.74 15.80
N GLY A 271 -2.74 -5.61 16.97
CA GLY A 271 -3.43 -5.51 18.25
C GLY A 271 -4.20 -6.77 18.62
N THR A 272 -3.69 -7.94 18.26
CA THR A 272 -4.31 -9.21 18.61
C THR A 272 -4.34 -9.40 20.13
N PRO A 273 -5.49 -9.71 20.73
CA PRO A 273 -5.59 -9.89 22.17
C PRO A 273 -4.71 -11.03 22.67
N ILE A 274 -3.86 -10.76 23.67
CA ILE A 274 -3.00 -11.78 24.31
C ILE A 274 -3.84 -12.96 24.86
N SER A 275 -5.07 -12.70 25.29
CA SER A 275 -5.99 -13.75 25.77
C SER A 275 -6.35 -14.77 24.71
N SER A 276 -6.25 -14.43 23.42
CA SER A 276 -6.56 -15.34 22.31
C SER A 276 -5.46 -16.35 22.00
N ILE A 277 -4.24 -16.15 22.52
CA ILE A 277 -3.12 -17.06 22.30
C ILE A 277 -3.44 -18.42 22.97
N PRO A 278 -3.42 -19.56 22.23
CA PRO A 278 -3.65 -20.87 22.79
C PRO A 278 -2.65 -21.24 23.87
N ALA A 279 -3.04 -22.10 24.81
CA ALA A 279 -2.11 -22.69 25.75
C ALA A 279 -1.14 -23.63 25.02
N THR A 280 0.09 -23.82 25.56
CA THR A 280 1.06 -24.77 25.00
C THR A 280 0.56 -26.21 24.98
N THR A 281 -0.46 -26.55 25.79
CA THR A 281 -1.13 -27.85 25.83
C THR A 281 -2.31 -27.97 24.83
N ALA A 282 -2.60 -26.91 24.06
CA ALA A 282 -3.66 -26.95 23.05
C ALA A 282 -3.34 -27.95 21.93
N SER A 283 -4.35 -28.36 21.19
CA SER A 283 -4.17 -29.29 20.08
C SER A 283 -3.33 -28.70 18.95
N ASP A 284 -2.76 -29.57 18.10
CA ASP A 284 -2.04 -29.13 16.90
C ASP A 284 -2.92 -28.29 15.96
N ASP A 285 -4.23 -28.59 15.91
CA ASP A 285 -5.19 -27.83 15.10
C ASP A 285 -5.35 -26.40 15.62
N GLU A 286 -5.43 -26.21 16.94
CA GLU A 286 -5.55 -24.89 17.56
C GLU A 286 -4.27 -24.08 17.41
N ILE A 287 -3.09 -24.68 17.66
CA ILE A 287 -1.79 -24.04 17.48
C ILE A 287 -1.61 -23.61 16.01
N PHE A 288 -1.85 -24.53 15.09
CA PHE A 288 -1.68 -24.26 13.66
C PHE A 288 -2.64 -23.19 13.13
N SER A 289 -3.92 -23.30 13.47
CA SER A 289 -4.92 -22.32 13.03
C SER A 289 -4.63 -20.93 13.59
N HIS A 290 -4.18 -20.84 14.83
CA HIS A 290 -3.82 -19.56 15.44
C HIS A 290 -2.55 -18.96 14.81
N LEU A 291 -1.52 -19.76 14.53
CA LEU A 291 -0.31 -19.31 13.81
C LEU A 291 -0.68 -18.70 12.46
N LEU A 292 -1.48 -19.40 11.65
CA LEU A 292 -1.91 -18.90 10.36
C LEU A 292 -2.79 -17.65 10.44
N ALA A 293 -3.60 -17.53 11.49
CA ALA A 293 -4.46 -16.34 11.68
C ALA A 293 -3.65 -15.07 11.98
N ILE A 294 -2.46 -15.20 12.57
CA ILE A 294 -1.61 -14.07 12.96
C ILE A 294 -0.49 -13.82 11.93
N SER A 295 0.18 -14.89 11.50
CA SER A 295 1.36 -14.82 10.62
C SER A 295 1.15 -15.72 9.40
N GLU A 296 0.31 -15.25 8.48
CA GLU A 296 -0.08 -15.96 7.27
C GLU A 296 1.07 -15.97 6.25
N PRO A 297 1.49 -17.17 5.71
CA PRO A 297 2.68 -17.29 4.87
C PRO A 297 2.59 -16.57 3.51
N GLY A 298 1.41 -16.16 3.04
CA GLY A 298 1.26 -15.35 1.84
C GLY A 298 2.04 -14.03 1.86
N TYR A 299 2.40 -13.58 3.06
CA TYR A 299 3.31 -12.45 3.23
C TYR A 299 4.68 -12.66 2.59
N PHE A 300 5.18 -13.90 2.57
CA PHE A 300 6.51 -14.27 2.06
C PHE A 300 6.51 -14.79 0.62
N THR A 301 5.36 -14.77 -0.08
CA THR A 301 5.28 -15.31 -1.45
C THR A 301 6.15 -14.51 -2.43
N ALA A 302 6.65 -15.21 -3.45
CA ALA A 302 7.49 -14.62 -4.49
C ALA A 302 6.78 -13.53 -5.31
N ASP A 303 5.46 -13.66 -5.43
CA ASP A 303 4.53 -12.74 -6.12
C ASP A 303 3.71 -11.87 -5.15
N SER A 304 4.18 -11.73 -3.90
CA SER A 304 3.54 -10.89 -2.89
C SER A 304 3.22 -9.50 -3.44
N PRO A 305 2.03 -8.96 -3.19
CA PRO A 305 1.70 -7.56 -3.50
C PRO A 305 2.70 -6.56 -2.88
N ASN A 306 3.41 -6.99 -1.84
CA ASN A 306 4.40 -6.19 -1.13
C ASN A 306 5.85 -6.40 -1.64
N ALA A 307 6.06 -7.20 -2.69
CA ALA A 307 7.41 -7.48 -3.21
C ALA A 307 8.21 -6.21 -3.51
N SER A 308 7.57 -5.20 -4.09
CA SER A 308 8.20 -3.89 -4.38
C SER A 308 8.67 -3.19 -3.11
N PHE A 309 7.89 -3.27 -2.01
CA PHE A 309 8.32 -2.75 -0.71
C PHE A 309 9.57 -3.48 -0.20
N PHE A 310 9.60 -4.81 -0.23
CA PHE A 310 10.75 -5.58 0.26
C PHE A 310 12.02 -5.31 -0.54
N VAL A 311 11.91 -5.16 -1.86
CA VAL A 311 13.04 -4.77 -2.70
C VAL A 311 13.59 -3.40 -2.28
N GLN A 312 12.71 -2.41 -2.09
CA GLN A 312 13.13 -1.07 -1.68
C GLN A 312 13.66 -1.06 -0.22
N ALA A 313 13.03 -1.80 0.69
CA ALA A 313 13.47 -1.93 2.07
C ALA A 313 14.90 -2.50 2.15
N ALA A 314 15.18 -3.58 1.40
CA ALA A 314 16.50 -4.20 1.35
C ALA A 314 17.59 -3.30 0.75
N ARG A 315 17.23 -2.33 -0.11
CA ARG A 315 18.18 -1.46 -0.80
C ARG A 315 18.40 -0.12 -0.12
N GLU A 316 17.36 0.47 0.47
CA GLU A 316 17.39 1.86 0.92
C GLU A 316 16.68 2.11 2.25
N LEU A 317 15.46 1.55 2.44
CA LEU A 317 14.60 2.02 3.52
C LEU A 317 14.88 1.31 4.84
N GLY A 318 15.46 0.11 4.79
CA GLY A 318 15.61 -0.75 5.94
C GLY A 318 14.31 -1.41 6.41
N TYR A 319 14.43 -2.41 7.27
CA TYR A 319 13.32 -3.14 7.86
C TYR A 319 13.77 -3.78 9.19
N TYR A 320 12.90 -4.52 9.86
CA TYR A 320 13.32 -5.41 10.93
C TYR A 320 13.84 -6.73 10.37
N GLY A 321 14.79 -7.36 11.08
CA GLY A 321 15.30 -8.69 10.75
C GLY A 321 14.90 -9.71 11.82
N TYR A 322 15.06 -10.99 11.50
CA TYR A 322 14.75 -12.09 12.40
C TYR A 322 16.00 -12.75 12.99
N ALA A 323 17.20 -12.29 12.64
CA ALA A 323 18.43 -12.99 12.94
C ALA A 323 18.66 -13.24 14.46
N VAL A 324 18.35 -12.27 15.30
CA VAL A 324 18.51 -12.39 16.77
C VAL A 324 17.39 -13.25 17.36
N SER A 325 16.13 -13.00 17.00
CA SER A 325 15.00 -13.81 17.42
C SER A 325 15.15 -15.27 17.01
N TYR A 326 15.62 -15.53 15.80
CA TYR A 326 15.88 -16.87 15.30
C TYR A 326 16.92 -17.62 16.12
N THR A 327 18.04 -16.97 16.43
CA THR A 327 19.10 -17.54 17.25
C THR A 327 18.61 -17.82 18.67
N HIS A 328 17.87 -16.89 19.27
CA HIS A 328 17.34 -17.03 20.62
C HIS A 328 16.34 -18.19 20.72
N LEU A 329 15.35 -18.25 19.84
CA LEU A 329 14.34 -19.31 19.86
C LEU A 329 14.94 -20.69 19.55
N ARG A 330 15.89 -20.79 18.62
CA ARG A 330 16.60 -22.05 18.35
C ARG A 330 17.52 -22.52 19.47
N ALA A 331 18.14 -21.62 20.22
CA ALA A 331 18.93 -22.00 21.39
C ALA A 331 18.04 -22.73 22.42
N HIS A 332 16.83 -22.27 22.65
CA HIS A 332 15.87 -22.94 23.53
C HIS A 332 15.34 -24.29 22.99
N GLU A 333 15.32 -24.46 21.66
CA GLU A 333 14.94 -25.72 21.02
C GLU A 333 15.98 -26.82 21.27
N THR A 334 17.28 -26.47 21.25
CA THR A 334 18.39 -27.40 21.47
C THR A 334 18.56 -27.80 22.92
N ASP A 335 18.26 -26.93 23.89
CA ASP A 335 18.32 -27.22 25.30
C ASP A 335 17.31 -28.30 25.77
N SER A 336 16.28 -28.59 24.96
CA SER A 336 15.30 -29.63 25.26
C SER A 336 15.72 -31.04 24.81
N TYR A 337 16.86 -31.21 24.16
CA TYR A 337 17.43 -32.49 23.72
C TYR A 337 18.67 -32.91 24.49
N LEU A 338 19.11 -32.17 25.53
CA LEU A 338 20.14 -32.50 26.49
C LEU A 338 19.53 -32.87 27.83
#